data_b76a5a63ab0363596944c1b66e3b8bc4
#
_entry.id   b76a5a63ab0363596944c1b66e3b8bc4
#
_cell.length_a   1.000
_cell.length_b   1.000
_cell.length_c   1.000
_cell.angle_alpha   90.00
_cell.angle_beta   90.00
_cell.angle_gamma   90.00
#
_symmetry.space_group_name_H-M   'P 1'
#
loop_
_entity.id
_entity.type
_entity.pdbx_description
1 polymer ?
#
loop_
_entity_poly.entity_id
_entity_poly.type
_entity_poly.pdbx_seq_one_letter_code
_entity_poly.pdbx_strand_id
1 'polypeptide(L)'
;MMLFAGIDLGTSGIKIALVDENGACCATAARASPVDIPHPGWSQQDPDQWWHLTVECFDELAADHPALMARLKAISLSGQMLGQVLLDKADRPTTPCILWNDQRAIAECAELLERVPDIGLRTNGQPDPGLTAPKLLWLTKHAPAALDTADVLMLPKDYVRLCLTGERATDITDAAGTMLMDCASGAWDDELLAAAGWDRARLPPLMQSCAPAGQLRTELCRRWNLQDAVLVATGSGDNYAGAIGVGASVPGRAALSIGTSGVLSAVDASFHPAPDKAILTTPHAAAGTYLSMGVVMAATQSLDWLARLTSTSAADLASLAEVRAAAGIAACPVSRPSITGVRSPDNRPDASAIFSGIMAGHDKADLAYAVLEGVAMQFYAAYQAQRASGVPVDHIQAVGGGTRSPFWVSLIASLLDTEIAIPAQGDISACLGAARMAMAASDPERTVEILGMQKPPLLTVEPVAGLRDQLLTRYAMHRRLAFTP
;
A
#
# COMPACT_ATOMS: atom_id res chain seq x y z
N MET A 1 -25.31 -18.82 2.94
CA MET A 1 -24.13 -18.09 2.45
C MET A 1 -24.26 -16.65 2.88
N MET A 2 -23.40 -16.18 3.78
CA MET A 2 -23.29 -14.80 4.20
C MET A 2 -22.38 -14.05 3.22
N LEU A 3 -22.59 -12.74 3.08
CA LEU A 3 -21.75 -11.90 2.23
C LEU A 3 -21.16 -10.73 3.00
N PHE A 4 -19.99 -10.33 2.59
CA PHE A 4 -19.21 -9.26 3.16
C PHE A 4 -18.72 -8.34 2.04
N ALA A 5 -18.81 -7.04 2.25
CA ALA A 5 -18.31 -6.08 1.28
C ALA A 5 -16.93 -5.54 1.71
N GLY A 6 -15.98 -5.63 0.80
CA GLY A 6 -14.71 -4.93 0.93
C GLY A 6 -14.66 -3.75 -0.04
N ILE A 7 -14.53 -2.55 0.49
CA ILE A 7 -14.33 -1.32 -0.27
C ILE A 7 -12.84 -1.05 -0.36
N ASP A 8 -12.34 -0.71 -1.53
CA ASP A 8 -10.97 -0.23 -1.74
C ASP A 8 -11.02 1.17 -2.35
N LEU A 9 -10.67 2.16 -1.53
CA LEU A 9 -10.58 3.56 -1.90
C LEU A 9 -9.16 3.88 -2.40
N GLY A 10 -8.87 3.55 -3.65
CA GLY A 10 -7.58 3.85 -4.26
C GLY A 10 -7.48 5.28 -4.81
N THR A 11 -6.26 5.72 -5.15
CA THR A 11 -6.01 7.05 -5.74
C THR A 11 -6.70 7.21 -7.10
N SER A 12 -6.71 6.17 -7.93
CA SER A 12 -7.28 6.22 -9.30
C SER A 12 -8.75 5.80 -9.37
N GLY A 13 -9.34 5.34 -8.27
CA GLY A 13 -10.73 4.89 -8.27
C GLY A 13 -11.13 4.12 -7.02
N ILE A 14 -12.42 3.86 -6.93
CA ILE A 14 -13.04 3.06 -5.89
C ILE A 14 -13.43 1.72 -6.48
N LYS A 15 -13.16 0.65 -5.74
CA LYS A 15 -13.61 -0.70 -6.08
C LYS A 15 -14.32 -1.32 -4.87
N ILE A 16 -15.42 -2.01 -5.11
CA ILE A 16 -16.15 -2.77 -4.10
C ILE A 16 -16.23 -4.22 -4.55
N ALA A 17 -15.92 -5.15 -3.66
CA ALA A 17 -16.12 -6.58 -3.88
C ALA A 17 -17.09 -7.16 -2.85
N LEU A 18 -18.08 -7.91 -3.31
CA LEU A 18 -18.91 -8.80 -2.49
C LEU A 18 -18.24 -10.15 -2.39
N VAL A 19 -17.94 -10.59 -1.19
CA VAL A 19 -17.15 -11.79 -0.88
C VAL A 19 -17.96 -12.71 0.02
N ASP A 20 -17.97 -14.00 -0.27
CA ASP A 20 -18.64 -14.98 0.58
C ASP A 20 -17.80 -15.39 1.81
N GLU A 21 -18.42 -16.15 2.72
CA GLU A 21 -17.78 -16.66 3.95
C GLU A 21 -16.54 -17.54 3.71
N ASN A 22 -16.33 -18.01 2.47
CA ASN A 22 -15.15 -18.79 2.05
C ASN A 22 -14.09 -17.92 1.37
N GLY A 23 -14.31 -16.59 1.34
CA GLY A 23 -13.39 -15.63 0.71
C GLY A 23 -13.48 -15.64 -0.83
N ALA A 24 -14.54 -16.18 -1.45
CA ALA A 24 -14.74 -16.09 -2.88
C ALA A 24 -15.40 -14.76 -3.26
N CYS A 25 -14.84 -14.06 -4.25
CA CYS A 25 -15.46 -12.87 -4.83
C CYS A 25 -16.67 -13.29 -5.68
N CYS A 26 -17.85 -12.75 -5.34
CA CYS A 26 -19.12 -13.07 -5.98
C CYS A 26 -19.54 -11.98 -6.99
N ALA A 27 -19.21 -10.72 -6.72
CA ALA A 27 -19.48 -9.58 -7.59
C ALA A 27 -18.55 -8.43 -7.29
N THR A 28 -18.34 -7.54 -8.26
CA THR A 28 -17.54 -6.31 -8.09
C THR A 28 -18.20 -5.15 -8.81
N ALA A 29 -18.00 -3.94 -8.27
CA ALA A 29 -18.27 -2.68 -8.97
C ALA A 29 -17.06 -1.75 -8.81
N ALA A 30 -16.82 -0.89 -9.81
CA ALA A 30 -15.70 0.04 -9.76
C ALA A 30 -16.02 1.36 -10.46
N ARG A 31 -15.44 2.45 -9.94
CA ARG A 31 -15.53 3.79 -10.53
C ARG A 31 -14.16 4.45 -10.51
N ALA A 32 -13.82 5.14 -11.58
CA ALA A 32 -12.61 5.95 -11.63
C ALA A 32 -12.78 7.23 -10.79
N SER A 33 -11.74 7.62 -10.08
CA SER A 33 -11.68 8.86 -9.31
C SER A 33 -10.59 9.75 -9.88
N PRO A 34 -10.91 10.93 -10.42
CA PRO A 34 -9.91 11.85 -10.96
C PRO A 34 -9.07 12.45 -9.83
N VAL A 35 -7.81 12.76 -10.16
CA VAL A 35 -6.90 13.52 -9.30
C VAL A 35 -6.79 14.93 -9.84
N ASP A 36 -6.93 15.92 -8.97
CA ASP A 36 -6.70 17.32 -9.29
C ASP A 36 -5.23 17.67 -9.04
N ILE A 37 -4.61 18.35 -10.03
CA ILE A 37 -3.21 18.80 -10.01
C ILE A 37 -3.18 20.32 -10.22
N PRO A 38 -3.52 21.14 -9.21
CA PRO A 38 -3.65 22.59 -9.37
C PRO A 38 -2.31 23.29 -9.64
N HIS A 39 -1.20 22.69 -9.23
CA HIS A 39 0.16 23.16 -9.47
C HIS A 39 1.12 22.01 -9.71
N PRO A 40 2.25 22.21 -10.38
CA PRO A 40 3.28 21.17 -10.51
C PRO A 40 3.71 20.63 -9.14
N GLY A 41 3.68 19.31 -8.97
CA GLY A 41 4.01 18.64 -7.73
C GLY A 41 2.87 18.58 -6.69
N TRP A 42 1.74 19.23 -6.93
CA TRP A 42 0.56 19.12 -6.07
C TRP A 42 -0.34 18.01 -6.55
N SER A 43 -1.02 17.36 -5.59
CA SER A 43 -1.95 16.28 -5.87
C SER A 43 -3.04 16.27 -4.81
N GLN A 44 -4.31 16.41 -5.21
CA GLN A 44 -5.43 16.48 -4.28
C GLN A 44 -6.70 15.88 -4.87
N GLN A 45 -7.65 15.54 -4.01
CA GLN A 45 -8.98 15.03 -4.39
C GLN A 45 -10.06 15.62 -3.48
N ASP A 46 -11.28 15.68 -4.02
CA ASP A 46 -12.48 16.06 -3.26
C ASP A 46 -12.99 14.84 -2.46
N PRO A 47 -13.07 14.89 -1.11
CA PRO A 47 -13.61 13.79 -0.32
C PRO A 47 -15.06 13.44 -0.64
N ASP A 48 -15.91 14.43 -0.95
CA ASP A 48 -17.30 14.19 -1.30
C ASP A 48 -17.46 13.36 -2.57
N GLN A 49 -16.49 13.47 -3.50
CA GLN A 49 -16.47 12.64 -4.69
C GLN A 49 -16.30 11.16 -4.35
N TRP A 50 -15.42 10.81 -3.38
CA TRP A 50 -15.25 9.42 -2.96
C TRP A 50 -16.54 8.83 -2.41
N TRP A 51 -17.27 9.64 -1.63
CA TRP A 51 -18.58 9.23 -1.12
C TRP A 51 -19.58 8.98 -2.25
N HIS A 52 -19.71 9.90 -3.21
CA HIS A 52 -20.61 9.74 -4.36
C HIS A 52 -20.28 8.47 -5.17
N LEU A 53 -19.00 8.25 -5.50
CA LEU A 53 -18.56 7.08 -6.24
C LEU A 53 -18.79 5.77 -5.46
N THR A 54 -18.64 5.79 -4.14
CA THR A 54 -18.96 4.63 -3.28
C THR A 54 -20.45 4.29 -3.36
N VAL A 55 -21.31 5.31 -3.27
CA VAL A 55 -22.77 5.13 -3.39
C VAL A 55 -23.13 4.57 -4.77
N GLU A 56 -22.54 5.10 -5.85
CA GLU A 56 -22.79 4.60 -7.22
C GLU A 56 -22.39 3.12 -7.37
N CYS A 57 -21.26 2.70 -6.79
CA CYS A 57 -20.85 1.30 -6.81
C CYS A 57 -21.85 0.40 -6.05
N PHE A 58 -22.34 0.82 -4.90
CA PHE A 58 -23.36 0.05 -4.18
C PHE A 58 -24.71 0.05 -4.89
N ASP A 59 -25.12 1.16 -5.54
CA ASP A 59 -26.34 1.22 -6.33
C ASP A 59 -26.31 0.23 -7.49
N GLU A 60 -25.17 0.12 -8.20
CA GLU A 60 -24.95 -0.87 -9.25
C GLU A 60 -25.05 -2.30 -8.69
N LEU A 61 -24.34 -2.60 -7.58
CA LEU A 61 -24.41 -3.92 -6.95
C LEU A 61 -25.82 -4.28 -6.49
N ALA A 62 -26.59 -3.31 -5.97
CA ALA A 62 -27.95 -3.53 -5.52
C ALA A 62 -28.92 -3.76 -6.71
N ALA A 63 -28.68 -3.09 -7.83
CA ALA A 63 -29.49 -3.25 -9.05
C ALA A 63 -29.18 -4.58 -9.75
N ASP A 64 -27.89 -4.90 -9.93
CA ASP A 64 -27.46 -6.04 -10.74
C ASP A 64 -27.44 -7.36 -9.93
N HIS A 65 -27.23 -7.28 -8.61
CA HIS A 65 -27.09 -8.44 -7.72
C HIS A 65 -27.97 -8.35 -6.45
N PRO A 66 -29.30 -8.09 -6.56
CA PRO A 66 -30.16 -7.87 -5.39
C PRO A 66 -30.20 -9.06 -4.43
N ALA A 67 -30.13 -10.29 -4.96
CA ALA A 67 -30.09 -11.50 -4.14
C ALA A 67 -28.82 -11.70 -3.33
N LEU A 68 -27.70 -11.15 -3.82
CA LEU A 68 -26.43 -11.10 -3.08
C LEU A 68 -26.50 -9.99 -2.03
N MET A 69 -26.92 -8.79 -2.40
CA MET A 69 -27.01 -7.64 -1.49
C MET A 69 -27.92 -7.93 -0.29
N ALA A 70 -29.05 -8.63 -0.46
CA ALA A 70 -29.93 -9.03 0.63
C ALA A 70 -29.25 -9.91 1.71
N ARG A 71 -28.04 -10.44 1.44
CA ARG A 71 -27.27 -11.31 2.35
C ARG A 71 -26.05 -10.60 2.96
N LEU A 72 -25.88 -9.31 2.69
CA LEU A 72 -24.76 -8.50 3.20
C LEU A 72 -24.84 -8.41 4.73
N LYS A 73 -23.79 -8.83 5.43
CA LYS A 73 -23.71 -8.85 6.88
C LYS A 73 -22.79 -7.80 7.46
N ALA A 74 -21.68 -7.55 6.78
CA ALA A 74 -20.76 -6.51 7.20
C ALA A 74 -20.01 -5.89 6.03
N ILE A 75 -19.50 -4.68 6.27
CA ILE A 75 -18.66 -3.89 5.36
C ILE A 75 -17.36 -3.53 6.07
N SER A 76 -16.26 -3.49 5.36
CA SER A 76 -15.04 -2.86 5.80
C SER A 76 -14.35 -2.15 4.65
N LEU A 77 -13.38 -1.30 5.00
CA LEU A 77 -12.72 -0.42 4.05
C LEU A 77 -11.20 -0.63 4.04
N SER A 78 -10.65 -0.58 2.86
CA SER A 78 -9.27 -0.29 2.55
C SER A 78 -9.21 1.10 1.94
N GLY A 79 -8.11 1.84 2.11
CA GLY A 79 -8.01 3.11 1.40
C GLY A 79 -6.59 3.63 1.29
N GLN A 80 -6.39 4.50 0.27
CA GLN A 80 -5.15 5.27 0.14
C GLN A 80 -4.87 6.01 1.45
N MET A 81 -3.63 5.96 1.86
CA MET A 81 -3.20 6.43 3.18
C MET A 81 -2.77 7.89 3.16
N LEU A 82 -2.53 8.44 4.33
CA LEU A 82 -1.79 9.69 4.57
C LEU A 82 -2.53 10.98 4.21
N GLY A 83 -3.62 10.90 3.45
CA GLY A 83 -4.42 12.07 3.06
C GLY A 83 -5.13 12.66 4.29
N GLN A 84 -5.00 13.98 4.52
CA GLN A 84 -5.79 14.63 5.56
C GLN A 84 -7.17 15.05 5.03
N VAL A 85 -8.22 14.65 5.69
CA VAL A 85 -9.59 15.12 5.48
C VAL A 85 -9.99 15.94 6.69
N LEU A 86 -10.04 17.25 6.53
CA LEU A 86 -10.43 18.19 7.59
C LEU A 86 -11.94 18.41 7.53
N LEU A 87 -12.65 18.12 8.62
CA LEU A 87 -14.10 18.24 8.68
C LEU A 87 -14.53 19.33 9.67
N ASP A 88 -15.57 20.06 9.34
CA ASP A 88 -16.24 20.99 10.24
C ASP A 88 -17.13 20.26 11.28
N LYS A 89 -17.79 21.01 12.17
CA LYS A 89 -18.69 20.46 13.19
C LYS A 89 -19.92 19.73 12.62
N ALA A 90 -20.22 19.91 11.35
CA ALA A 90 -21.30 19.23 10.64
C ALA A 90 -20.81 18.07 9.77
N ASP A 91 -19.56 17.61 10.00
CA ASP A 91 -18.89 16.54 9.26
C ASP A 91 -18.71 16.81 7.76
N ARG A 92 -18.61 18.08 7.35
CA ARG A 92 -18.37 18.46 5.95
C ARG A 92 -16.90 18.76 5.73
N PRO A 93 -16.31 18.30 4.61
CA PRO A 93 -14.95 18.64 4.24
C PRO A 93 -14.76 20.16 4.13
N THR A 94 -13.71 20.69 4.76
CA THR A 94 -13.39 22.13 4.72
C THR A 94 -12.41 22.48 3.59
N THR A 95 -11.68 21.49 3.09
CA THR A 95 -10.71 21.62 2.00
C THR A 95 -10.65 20.32 1.19
N PRO A 96 -10.11 20.36 -0.05
CA PRO A 96 -9.67 19.15 -0.73
C PRO A 96 -8.64 18.39 0.11
N CYS A 97 -8.65 17.07 0.01
CA CYS A 97 -7.65 16.21 0.63
C CYS A 97 -6.35 16.26 -0.15
N ILE A 98 -5.25 16.66 0.48
CA ILE A 98 -3.89 16.60 -0.11
C ILE A 98 -3.42 15.15 -0.05
N LEU A 99 -3.04 14.57 -1.21
CA LEU A 99 -2.74 13.14 -1.34
C LEU A 99 -1.32 12.78 -0.89
N TRP A 100 -1.06 11.48 -0.82
CA TRP A 100 0.21 10.88 -0.40
C TRP A 100 1.40 11.17 -1.34
N ASN A 101 1.15 11.49 -2.60
CA ASN A 101 2.16 11.80 -3.62
C ASN A 101 2.36 13.31 -3.83
N ASP A 102 1.75 14.16 -2.99
CA ASP A 102 1.90 15.61 -3.02
C ASP A 102 3.27 16.04 -2.49
N GLN A 103 3.87 17.04 -3.12
CA GLN A 103 5.22 17.52 -2.80
C GLN A 103 5.25 18.93 -2.17
N ARG A 104 4.08 19.52 -1.85
CA ARG A 104 4.03 20.91 -1.36
C ARG A 104 4.71 21.12 -0.01
N ALA A 105 4.77 20.08 0.85
CA ALA A 105 5.24 20.18 2.23
C ALA A 105 6.73 19.76 2.41
N ILE A 106 7.58 19.89 1.37
CA ILE A 106 9.00 19.51 1.44
C ILE A 106 9.76 20.26 2.53
N ALA A 107 9.52 21.56 2.67
CA ALA A 107 10.20 22.40 3.67
C ALA A 107 9.82 22.00 5.10
N GLU A 108 8.59 21.58 5.31
CA GLU A 108 8.06 21.16 6.61
C GLU A 108 8.66 19.85 7.10
N CYS A 109 9.17 19.01 6.20
CA CYS A 109 9.89 17.79 6.59
C CYS A 109 11.15 18.10 7.39
N ALA A 110 11.95 19.06 6.94
CA ALA A 110 13.16 19.49 7.66
C ALA A 110 12.80 20.13 9.01
N GLU A 111 11.76 20.95 9.06
CA GLU A 111 11.30 21.59 10.30
C GLU A 111 10.79 20.58 11.32
N LEU A 112 10.07 19.53 10.90
CA LEU A 112 9.65 18.44 11.79
C LEU A 112 10.83 17.70 12.40
N LEU A 113 11.89 17.46 11.62
CA LEU A 113 13.13 16.85 12.11
C LEU A 113 13.85 17.75 13.14
N GLU A 114 13.81 19.08 12.94
CA GLU A 114 14.37 20.03 13.91
C GLU A 114 13.56 20.06 15.22
N ARG A 115 12.22 19.99 15.14
CA ARG A 115 11.32 20.00 16.28
C ARG A 115 11.36 18.69 17.08
N VAL A 116 11.44 17.55 16.39
CA VAL A 116 11.45 16.18 16.96
C VAL A 116 12.56 15.38 16.30
N PRO A 117 13.82 15.45 16.76
CA PRO A 117 14.96 14.78 16.12
C PRO A 117 14.86 13.26 16.07
N ASP A 118 14.12 12.64 16.98
CA ASP A 118 13.89 11.20 17.06
C ASP A 118 12.58 10.74 16.41
N ILE A 119 11.90 11.61 15.65
CA ILE A 119 10.63 11.31 14.97
C ILE A 119 10.71 10.01 14.19
N GLY A 120 11.82 9.75 13.50
CA GLY A 120 12.02 8.54 12.70
C GLY A 120 12.02 7.25 13.51
N LEU A 121 12.44 7.28 14.79
CA LEU A 121 12.38 6.11 15.67
C LEU A 121 10.96 5.85 16.17
N ARG A 122 10.21 6.90 16.51
CA ARG A 122 8.83 6.79 17.00
C ARG A 122 7.85 6.36 15.91
N THR A 123 7.94 6.98 14.73
CA THR A 123 7.03 6.74 13.61
C THR A 123 7.54 5.69 12.63
N ASN A 124 8.77 5.22 12.87
CA ASN A 124 9.55 4.32 12.02
C ASN A 124 9.62 4.77 10.54
N GLY A 125 9.79 6.06 10.31
CA GLY A 125 9.95 6.65 8.99
C GLY A 125 10.52 8.05 9.07
N GLN A 126 11.24 8.46 8.03
CA GLN A 126 11.66 9.86 7.89
C GLN A 126 10.51 10.71 7.39
N PRO A 127 10.40 11.98 7.80
CA PRO A 127 9.43 12.89 7.22
C PRO A 127 9.52 12.93 5.69
N ASP A 128 8.36 12.83 5.07
CA ASP A 128 8.17 12.86 3.60
C ASP A 128 6.98 13.79 3.32
N PRO A 129 7.01 14.64 2.29
CA PRO A 129 5.96 15.63 2.04
C PRO A 129 4.58 15.02 1.84
N GLY A 130 4.51 13.77 1.41
CA GLY A 130 3.26 13.03 1.26
C GLY A 130 2.61 12.58 2.58
N LEU A 131 3.32 12.62 3.72
CA LEU A 131 2.79 12.22 5.03
C LEU A 131 1.90 13.30 5.65
N THR A 132 1.05 12.92 6.61
CA THR A 132 0.03 13.82 7.16
C THR A 132 0.65 14.96 7.99
N ALA A 133 1.61 14.69 8.86
CA ALA A 133 2.19 15.69 9.75
C ALA A 133 2.86 16.86 9.00
N PRO A 134 3.72 16.64 7.95
CA PRO A 134 4.24 17.75 7.15
C PRO A 134 3.14 18.59 6.48
N LYS A 135 2.09 17.95 5.97
CA LYS A 135 0.96 18.66 5.35
C LYS A 135 0.16 19.50 6.34
N LEU A 136 -0.05 19.03 7.56
CA LEU A 136 -0.67 19.83 8.63
C LEU A 136 0.20 21.05 8.95
N LEU A 137 1.50 20.87 9.10
CA LEU A 137 2.43 21.97 9.34
C LEU A 137 2.47 22.97 8.16
N TRP A 138 2.37 22.49 6.93
CA TRP A 138 2.21 23.34 5.75
C TRP A 138 0.91 24.17 5.82
N LEU A 139 -0.22 23.52 6.18
CA LEU A 139 -1.51 24.18 6.30
C LEU A 139 -1.49 25.28 7.38
N THR A 140 -0.76 25.12 8.50
CA THR A 140 -0.65 26.17 9.53
C THR A 140 -0.05 27.46 8.97
N LYS A 141 0.82 27.36 7.97
CA LYS A 141 1.53 28.51 7.39
C LYS A 141 0.80 29.10 6.17
N HIS A 142 0.21 28.24 5.33
CA HIS A 142 -0.26 28.63 4.00
C HIS A 142 -1.79 28.69 3.89
N ALA A 143 -2.51 28.01 4.78
CA ALA A 143 -3.97 27.98 4.78
C ALA A 143 -4.56 27.89 6.21
N PRO A 144 -4.19 28.79 7.14
CA PRO A 144 -4.60 28.70 8.55
C PRO A 144 -6.12 28.73 8.73
N ALA A 145 -6.85 29.47 7.89
CA ALA A 145 -8.31 29.51 7.94
C ALA A 145 -8.98 28.13 7.72
N ALA A 146 -8.35 27.23 6.99
CA ALA A 146 -8.84 25.87 6.81
C ALA A 146 -8.75 25.08 8.11
N LEU A 147 -7.69 25.30 8.90
CA LEU A 147 -7.50 24.66 10.20
C LEU A 147 -8.43 25.26 11.27
N ASP A 148 -8.71 26.57 11.21
CA ASP A 148 -9.60 27.25 12.17
C ASP A 148 -11.03 26.72 12.09
N THR A 149 -11.48 26.37 10.89
CA THR A 149 -12.83 25.83 10.65
C THR A 149 -12.96 24.34 10.91
N ALA A 150 -11.85 23.60 10.85
CA ALA A 150 -11.85 22.16 11.07
C ALA A 150 -12.13 21.81 12.54
N ASP A 151 -12.99 20.82 12.76
CA ASP A 151 -13.32 20.25 14.06
C ASP A 151 -12.58 18.94 14.30
N VAL A 152 -12.38 18.15 13.26
CA VAL A 152 -11.69 16.84 13.32
C VAL A 152 -10.86 16.57 12.08
N LEU A 153 -9.74 15.86 12.27
CA LEU A 153 -8.91 15.27 11.22
C LEU A 153 -9.34 13.82 11.02
N MET A 154 -9.73 13.47 9.80
CA MET A 154 -9.99 12.10 9.35
C MET A 154 -9.00 11.70 8.26
N LEU A 155 -8.95 10.41 7.94
CA LEU A 155 -8.21 9.88 6.79
C LEU A 155 -9.19 9.48 5.67
N PRO A 156 -8.74 9.27 4.42
CA PRO A 156 -9.66 9.09 3.29
C PRO A 156 -10.72 8.01 3.48
N LYS A 157 -10.34 6.79 3.89
CA LYS A 157 -11.29 5.71 4.14
C LYS A 157 -12.21 6.00 5.34
N ASP A 158 -11.69 6.72 6.33
CA ASP A 158 -12.45 7.04 7.55
C ASP A 158 -13.59 8.03 7.26
N TYR A 159 -13.36 8.97 6.32
CA TYR A 159 -14.42 9.84 5.84
C TYR A 159 -15.55 9.06 5.15
N VAL A 160 -15.21 8.13 4.25
CA VAL A 160 -16.21 7.27 3.60
C VAL A 160 -16.95 6.42 4.64
N ARG A 161 -16.24 5.87 5.64
CA ARG A 161 -16.86 5.13 6.73
C ARG A 161 -17.78 6.02 7.58
N LEU A 162 -17.37 7.25 7.89
CA LEU A 162 -18.21 8.23 8.57
C LEU A 162 -19.52 8.49 7.79
N CYS A 163 -19.42 8.62 6.47
CA CYS A 163 -20.62 8.75 5.62
C CYS A 163 -21.52 7.51 5.67
N LEU A 164 -20.95 6.32 5.77
CA LEU A 164 -21.70 5.06 5.90
C LEU A 164 -22.38 4.94 7.27
N THR A 165 -21.76 5.37 8.36
CA THR A 165 -22.18 5.04 9.74
C THR A 165 -22.66 6.23 10.54
N GLY A 166 -22.06 7.41 10.36
CA GLY A 166 -22.19 8.56 11.23
C GLY A 166 -21.21 8.58 12.40
N GLU A 167 -20.28 7.60 12.48
CA GLU A 167 -19.37 7.45 13.60
C GLU A 167 -17.95 7.90 13.23
N ARG A 168 -17.35 8.76 14.05
CA ARG A 168 -15.96 9.20 13.90
C ARG A 168 -15.03 8.17 14.54
N ALA A 169 -14.13 7.59 13.76
CA ALA A 169 -13.04 6.71 14.23
C ALA A 169 -11.91 6.70 13.22
N THR A 170 -10.75 6.19 13.59
CA THR A 170 -9.65 5.82 12.67
C THR A 170 -9.01 4.53 13.15
N ASP A 171 -8.27 3.86 12.28
CA ASP A 171 -7.59 2.63 12.66
C ASP A 171 -6.08 2.82 12.87
N ILE A 172 -5.50 1.88 13.62
CA ILE A 172 -4.09 1.90 14.02
C ILE A 172 -3.11 1.87 12.84
N THR A 173 -3.48 1.21 11.71
CA THR A 173 -2.56 1.06 10.57
C THR A 173 -2.44 2.35 9.77
N ASP A 174 -3.56 3.00 9.49
CA ASP A 174 -3.60 4.25 8.74
C ASP A 174 -3.09 5.42 9.62
N ALA A 175 -3.45 5.41 10.91
CA ALA A 175 -2.92 6.35 11.89
C ALA A 175 -1.39 6.31 12.00
N ALA A 176 -0.77 5.13 11.91
CA ALA A 176 0.69 4.98 11.91
C ALA A 176 1.37 5.74 10.77
N GLY A 177 0.73 5.82 9.60
CA GLY A 177 1.24 6.58 8.47
C GLY A 177 1.18 8.10 8.63
N THR A 178 0.45 8.61 9.62
CA THR A 178 0.26 10.06 9.80
C THR A 178 1.49 10.80 10.33
N MET A 179 2.43 10.11 10.96
CA MET A 179 3.50 10.65 11.81
C MET A 179 3.00 11.40 13.05
N LEU A 180 1.78 11.11 13.51
CA LEU A 180 1.19 11.66 14.72
C LEU A 180 1.05 10.61 15.83
N MET A 181 1.40 9.36 15.53
CA MET A 181 1.29 8.20 16.41
C MET A 181 2.66 7.59 16.67
N ASP A 182 2.93 7.22 17.92
CA ASP A 182 4.06 6.36 18.26
C ASP A 182 3.74 4.91 17.86
N CYS A 183 4.52 4.35 16.94
CA CYS A 183 4.27 3.02 16.37
C CYS A 183 4.54 1.88 17.35
N ALA A 184 5.41 2.07 18.35
CA ALA A 184 5.72 1.06 19.34
C ALA A 184 4.58 0.89 20.35
N SER A 185 4.03 1.99 20.84
CA SER A 185 2.89 1.99 21.78
C SER A 185 1.53 1.85 21.09
N GLY A 186 1.44 2.19 19.79
CA GLY A 186 0.19 2.23 19.06
C GLY A 186 -0.76 3.31 19.56
N ALA A 187 -0.25 4.44 20.01
CA ALA A 187 -1.02 5.56 20.59
C ALA A 187 -0.63 6.89 19.94
N TRP A 188 -1.58 7.83 19.89
CA TRP A 188 -1.28 9.21 19.52
C TRP A 188 -0.21 9.79 20.44
N ASP A 189 0.75 10.53 19.88
CA ASP A 189 1.87 11.14 20.60
C ASP A 189 1.70 12.66 20.66
N ASP A 190 1.62 13.23 21.88
CA ASP A 190 1.37 14.65 22.09
C ASP A 190 2.49 15.55 21.58
N GLU A 191 3.74 15.08 21.60
CA GLU A 191 4.88 15.85 21.08
C GLU A 191 4.87 15.90 19.54
N LEU A 192 4.55 14.76 18.88
CA LEU A 192 4.38 14.71 17.44
C LEU A 192 3.19 15.57 16.99
N LEU A 193 2.08 15.53 17.71
CA LEU A 193 0.93 16.37 17.47
C LEU A 193 1.25 17.86 17.58
N ALA A 194 1.92 18.26 18.68
CA ALA A 194 2.34 19.64 18.88
C ALA A 194 3.31 20.11 17.79
N ALA A 195 4.26 19.25 17.38
CA ALA A 195 5.20 19.55 16.31
C ALA A 195 4.50 19.78 14.97
N ALA A 196 3.43 19.02 14.68
CA ALA A 196 2.62 19.17 13.46
C ALA A 196 1.60 20.32 13.55
N GLY A 197 1.46 20.98 14.71
CA GLY A 197 0.49 22.06 14.93
C GLY A 197 -0.96 21.55 15.06
N TRP A 198 -1.18 20.35 15.58
CA TRP A 198 -2.50 19.74 15.73
C TRP A 198 -2.82 19.39 17.18
N ASP A 199 -4.10 19.45 17.56
CA ASP A 199 -4.59 19.14 18.90
C ASP A 199 -5.16 17.72 18.95
N ARG A 200 -4.77 16.95 19.97
CA ARG A 200 -5.31 15.61 20.24
C ARG A 200 -6.83 15.58 20.34
N ALA A 201 -7.45 16.62 20.91
CA ALA A 201 -8.91 16.72 21.03
C ALA A 201 -9.65 16.75 19.68
N ARG A 202 -8.91 17.01 18.59
CA ARG A 202 -9.43 17.07 17.22
C ARG A 202 -9.07 15.82 16.41
N LEU A 203 -8.70 14.72 17.07
CA LEU A 203 -8.49 13.41 16.48
C LEU A 203 -9.67 12.49 16.82
N PRO A 204 -10.04 11.58 15.88
CA PRO A 204 -11.05 10.56 16.17
C PRO A 204 -10.51 9.50 17.13
N PRO A 205 -11.37 8.71 17.78
CA PRO A 205 -10.96 7.52 18.52
C PRO A 205 -10.12 6.58 17.64
N LEU A 206 -8.99 6.09 18.20
CA LEU A 206 -8.10 5.14 17.56
C LEU A 206 -8.56 3.71 17.88
N MET A 207 -8.77 2.89 16.86
CA MET A 207 -9.34 1.55 16.99
C MET A 207 -8.45 0.50 16.29
N GLN A 208 -8.67 -0.77 16.60
CA GLN A 208 -8.10 -1.88 15.83
C GLN A 208 -8.84 -2.00 14.48
N SER A 209 -8.14 -2.38 13.42
CA SER A 209 -8.68 -2.42 12.05
C SER A 209 -9.91 -3.34 11.90
N CYS A 210 -9.98 -4.44 12.64
CA CYS A 210 -11.11 -5.36 12.65
C CYS A 210 -12.19 -5.02 13.69
N ALA A 211 -12.05 -3.91 14.43
CA ALA A 211 -13.05 -3.54 15.42
C ALA A 211 -14.34 -3.05 14.76
N PRO A 212 -15.51 -3.34 15.34
CA PRO A 212 -16.76 -2.72 14.94
C PRO A 212 -16.70 -1.19 15.13
N ALA A 213 -16.98 -0.41 14.08
CA ALA A 213 -16.95 1.04 14.08
C ALA A 213 -18.30 1.66 13.72
N GLY A 214 -19.37 0.95 13.96
CA GLY A 214 -20.74 1.39 13.75
C GLY A 214 -21.58 0.42 12.92
N GLN A 215 -22.79 0.85 12.64
CA GLN A 215 -23.72 0.16 11.73
C GLN A 215 -24.01 1.04 10.53
N LEU A 216 -24.29 0.42 9.42
CA LEU A 216 -24.73 1.11 8.22
C LEU A 216 -26.00 1.92 8.50
N ARG A 217 -26.03 3.18 8.10
CA ARG A 217 -27.17 4.06 8.30
C ARG A 217 -28.45 3.48 7.72
N THR A 218 -29.55 3.64 8.42
CA THR A 218 -30.87 3.07 8.05
C THR A 218 -31.33 3.53 6.66
N GLU A 219 -31.05 4.77 6.27
CA GLU A 219 -31.37 5.28 4.93
C GLU A 219 -30.63 4.55 3.80
N LEU A 220 -29.37 4.13 4.05
CA LEU A 220 -28.60 3.33 3.10
C LEU A 220 -29.08 1.89 3.04
N CYS A 221 -29.44 1.29 4.19
CA CYS A 221 -30.07 -0.03 4.23
C CYS A 221 -31.36 -0.04 3.37
N ARG A 222 -32.18 1.00 3.48
CA ARG A 222 -33.40 1.12 2.65
C ARG A 222 -33.09 1.34 1.17
N ARG A 223 -32.12 2.20 0.85
CA ARG A 223 -31.68 2.50 -0.51
C ARG A 223 -31.25 1.22 -1.27
N TRP A 224 -30.47 0.37 -0.58
CA TRP A 224 -29.91 -0.85 -1.17
C TRP A 224 -30.74 -2.10 -0.85
N ASN A 225 -31.95 -1.95 -0.30
CA ASN A 225 -32.90 -3.00 0.03
C ASN A 225 -32.28 -4.14 0.88
N LEU A 226 -31.50 -3.77 1.89
CA LEU A 226 -30.86 -4.72 2.79
C LEU A 226 -31.86 -5.22 3.84
N GLN A 227 -31.77 -6.52 4.18
CA GLN A 227 -32.76 -7.19 5.05
C GLN A 227 -32.47 -6.95 6.54
N ASP A 228 -31.17 -6.91 6.89
CA ASP A 228 -30.67 -6.84 8.28
C ASP A 228 -29.83 -5.59 8.51
N ALA A 229 -29.54 -5.30 9.77
CA ALA A 229 -28.52 -4.34 10.14
C ALA A 229 -27.15 -4.81 9.66
N VAL A 230 -26.41 -3.96 9.00
CA VAL A 230 -25.09 -4.26 8.43
C VAL A 230 -24.01 -3.63 9.30
N LEU A 231 -23.11 -4.45 9.85
CA LEU A 231 -21.97 -3.99 10.64
C LEU A 231 -20.95 -3.31 9.74
N VAL A 232 -20.31 -2.24 10.21
CA VAL A 232 -19.18 -1.60 9.52
C VAL A 232 -17.95 -1.67 10.41
N ALA A 233 -16.89 -2.33 9.92
CA ALA A 233 -15.61 -2.38 10.62
C ALA A 233 -14.77 -1.15 10.35
N THR A 234 -13.76 -0.90 11.21
CA THR A 234 -12.88 0.26 11.13
C THR A 234 -12.13 0.32 9.80
N GLY A 235 -11.63 -0.82 9.33
CA GLY A 235 -10.85 -0.91 8.10
C GLY A 235 -9.35 -0.67 8.31
N SER A 236 -8.58 -0.57 7.23
CA SER A 236 -7.13 -0.34 7.28
C SER A 236 -6.62 0.43 6.07
N GLY A 237 -5.36 0.90 6.13
CA GLY A 237 -4.66 1.38 4.95
C GLY A 237 -4.53 0.29 3.86
N ASP A 238 -4.41 0.70 2.60
CA ASP A 238 -4.42 -0.17 1.42
C ASP A 238 -3.34 -1.26 1.41
N ASN A 239 -2.12 -0.92 1.84
CA ASN A 239 -1.02 -1.89 1.93
C ASN A 239 -1.32 -3.01 2.94
N TYR A 240 -1.94 -2.67 4.05
CA TYR A 240 -2.31 -3.63 5.10
C TYR A 240 -3.48 -4.51 4.67
N ALA A 241 -4.51 -3.90 4.07
CA ALA A 241 -5.62 -4.65 3.49
C ALA A 241 -5.13 -5.59 2.38
N GLY A 242 -4.24 -5.10 1.51
CA GLY A 242 -3.64 -5.92 0.45
C GLY A 242 -2.87 -7.13 1.02
N ALA A 243 -2.10 -6.94 2.09
CA ALA A 243 -1.40 -8.01 2.79
C ALA A 243 -2.38 -9.05 3.39
N ILE A 244 -3.42 -8.60 4.10
CA ILE A 244 -4.50 -9.47 4.60
C ILE A 244 -5.18 -10.21 3.44
N GLY A 245 -5.43 -9.53 2.32
CA GLY A 245 -6.11 -10.11 1.15
C GLY A 245 -5.37 -11.29 0.51
N VAL A 246 -4.07 -11.37 0.70
CA VAL A 246 -3.25 -12.52 0.29
C VAL A 246 -2.89 -13.45 1.46
N GLY A 247 -3.45 -13.22 2.65
CA GLY A 247 -3.25 -14.06 3.84
C GLY A 247 -1.94 -13.80 4.58
N ALA A 248 -1.27 -12.68 4.34
CA ALA A 248 -0.15 -12.20 5.14
C ALA A 248 -0.67 -11.53 6.42
N SER A 249 -0.98 -12.35 7.44
CA SER A 249 -1.58 -11.93 8.71
C SER A 249 -0.89 -12.55 9.94
N VAL A 250 0.07 -13.43 9.72
CA VAL A 250 0.83 -14.08 10.80
C VAL A 250 2.33 -13.96 10.53
N PRO A 251 3.19 -13.95 11.57
CA PRO A 251 4.64 -13.81 11.39
C PRO A 251 5.22 -14.83 10.39
N GLY A 252 6.18 -14.39 9.59
CA GLY A 252 6.82 -15.16 8.53
C GLY A 252 6.09 -15.11 7.17
N ARG A 253 4.82 -14.69 7.12
CA ARG A 253 4.12 -14.49 5.85
C ARG A 253 4.39 -13.10 5.29
N ALA A 254 4.51 -13.02 3.96
CA ALA A 254 4.79 -11.78 3.27
C ALA A 254 3.95 -11.62 1.99
N ALA A 255 3.68 -10.37 1.65
CA ALA A 255 3.11 -9.95 0.38
C ALA A 255 4.18 -9.20 -0.42
N LEU A 256 4.39 -9.61 -1.68
CA LEU A 256 5.25 -8.94 -2.64
C LEU A 256 4.38 -8.25 -3.70
N SER A 257 4.24 -6.94 -3.62
CA SER A 257 3.54 -6.16 -4.64
C SER A 257 4.52 -5.73 -5.72
N ILE A 258 4.25 -6.10 -6.99
CA ILE A 258 5.02 -5.69 -8.17
C ILE A 258 4.08 -4.84 -9.04
N GLY A 259 3.76 -3.65 -8.57
CA GLY A 259 2.95 -2.64 -9.25
C GLY A 259 3.82 -1.57 -9.92
N THR A 260 3.28 -0.36 -10.12
CA THR A 260 4.04 0.82 -10.59
C THR A 260 5.28 1.02 -9.73
N SER A 261 5.13 1.06 -8.41
CA SER A 261 6.16 0.84 -7.39
C SER A 261 6.10 -0.61 -6.90
N GLY A 262 7.07 -1.02 -6.08
CA GLY A 262 7.10 -2.34 -5.48
C GLY A 262 7.20 -2.28 -3.96
N VAL A 263 6.55 -3.21 -3.26
CA VAL A 263 6.64 -3.31 -1.80
C VAL A 263 6.78 -4.78 -1.41
N LEU A 264 7.78 -5.08 -0.60
CA LEU A 264 7.87 -6.35 0.12
C LEU A 264 7.39 -6.10 1.55
N SER A 265 6.19 -6.58 1.87
CA SER A 265 5.54 -6.43 3.17
C SER A 265 5.60 -7.76 3.92
N ALA A 266 6.28 -7.80 5.06
CA ALA A 266 6.43 -9.01 5.87
C ALA A 266 5.81 -8.81 7.26
N VAL A 267 5.09 -9.82 7.74
CA VAL A 267 4.44 -9.79 9.06
C VAL A 267 5.42 -10.24 10.14
N ASP A 268 5.48 -9.48 11.23
CA ASP A 268 6.30 -9.73 12.39
C ASP A 268 5.48 -9.76 13.68
N ALA A 269 5.94 -10.52 14.66
CA ALA A 269 5.36 -10.56 16.02
C ALA A 269 5.85 -9.39 16.90
N SER A 270 6.93 -8.70 16.48
CA SER A 270 7.60 -7.68 17.28
C SER A 270 7.87 -6.41 16.46
N PHE A 271 7.95 -5.29 17.15
CA PHE A 271 8.33 -4.02 16.53
C PHE A 271 9.85 -3.98 16.32
N HIS A 272 10.29 -4.08 15.07
CA HIS A 272 11.69 -3.98 14.65
C HIS A 272 11.90 -2.75 13.76
N PRO A 273 12.03 -1.55 14.34
CA PRO A 273 12.24 -0.34 13.57
C PRO A 273 13.61 -0.32 12.88
N ALA A 274 13.66 0.09 11.62
CA ALA A 274 14.89 0.27 10.86
C ALA A 274 14.82 1.52 9.97
N PRO A 275 14.62 2.73 10.57
CA PRO A 275 14.45 3.98 9.82
C PRO A 275 15.71 4.37 9.04
N ASP A 276 16.90 3.97 9.50
CA ASP A 276 18.19 4.15 8.80
C ASP A 276 18.29 3.33 7.51
N LYS A 277 17.47 2.29 7.35
CA LYS A 277 17.33 1.46 6.15
C LYS A 277 16.08 1.82 5.33
N ALA A 278 15.38 2.88 5.71
CA ALA A 278 14.09 3.21 5.11
C ALA A 278 13.14 2.00 5.00
N ILE A 279 13.19 1.11 6.00
CA ILE A 279 12.21 0.04 6.21
C ILE A 279 11.15 0.59 7.15
N LEU A 280 9.90 0.56 6.70
CA LEU A 280 8.75 0.99 7.49
C LEU A 280 8.22 -0.20 8.28
N THR A 281 8.20 -0.12 9.61
CA THR A 281 7.57 -1.12 10.48
C THR A 281 6.53 -0.43 11.34
N THR A 282 5.29 -0.85 11.20
CA THR A 282 4.12 -0.22 11.84
C THR A 282 3.16 -1.30 12.34
N PRO A 283 2.24 -0.99 13.26
CA PRO A 283 1.19 -1.92 13.63
C PRO A 283 0.44 -2.45 12.41
N HIS A 284 0.07 -3.73 12.43
CA HIS A 284 -0.66 -4.39 11.33
C HIS A 284 -2.16 -4.51 11.65
N ALA A 285 -2.99 -4.69 10.61
CA ALA A 285 -4.42 -4.95 10.73
C ALA A 285 -4.75 -6.25 11.50
N ALA A 286 -3.84 -7.22 11.52
CA ALA A 286 -3.89 -8.36 12.43
C ALA A 286 -3.36 -7.93 13.80
N ALA A 287 -4.25 -7.77 14.78
CA ALA A 287 -3.91 -7.24 16.10
C ALA A 287 -2.74 -8.00 16.76
N GLY A 288 -1.84 -7.26 17.39
CA GLY A 288 -0.66 -7.81 18.05
C GLY A 288 0.48 -8.19 17.10
N THR A 289 0.39 -7.82 15.82
CA THR A 289 1.46 -7.99 14.83
C THR A 289 1.86 -6.65 14.21
N TYR A 290 3.00 -6.66 13.53
CA TYR A 290 3.55 -5.51 12.80
C TYR A 290 3.73 -5.88 11.34
N LEU A 291 3.64 -4.88 10.46
CA LEU A 291 3.95 -5.02 9.04
C LEU A 291 5.24 -4.25 8.74
N SER A 292 6.28 -4.98 8.38
CA SER A 292 7.55 -4.42 7.92
C SER A 292 7.51 -4.29 6.41
N MET A 293 7.77 -3.10 5.89
CA MET A 293 7.67 -2.79 4.45
C MET A 293 8.99 -2.27 3.91
N GLY A 294 9.53 -2.96 2.91
CA GLY A 294 10.64 -2.52 2.08
C GLY A 294 10.12 -2.02 0.73
N VAL A 295 10.42 -0.76 0.37
CA VAL A 295 9.83 -0.07 -0.78
C VAL A 295 10.81 0.08 -1.93
N VAL A 296 10.41 -0.35 -3.13
CA VAL A 296 11.07 -0.13 -4.41
C VAL A 296 10.27 0.94 -5.17
N MET A 297 10.85 2.12 -5.37
CA MET A 297 10.13 3.30 -5.88
C MET A 297 9.58 3.14 -7.29
N ALA A 298 10.28 2.42 -8.19
CA ALA A 298 9.87 2.16 -9.55
C ALA A 298 10.05 0.68 -9.90
N ALA A 299 8.98 -0.09 -9.92
CA ALA A 299 8.99 -1.50 -10.34
C ALA A 299 8.51 -1.64 -11.79
N THR A 300 7.20 -1.83 -12.06
CA THR A 300 6.75 -1.88 -13.46
C THR A 300 6.96 -0.56 -14.18
N GLN A 301 6.95 0.57 -13.47
CA GLN A 301 7.26 1.88 -14.04
C GLN A 301 8.62 1.94 -14.74
N SER A 302 9.62 1.22 -14.23
CA SER A 302 10.95 1.15 -14.88
C SER A 302 10.88 0.43 -16.23
N LEU A 303 10.08 -0.62 -16.33
CA LEU A 303 9.84 -1.34 -17.58
C LEU A 303 8.98 -0.51 -18.54
N ASP A 304 7.94 0.18 -18.05
CA ASP A 304 7.10 1.08 -18.84
C ASP A 304 7.89 2.27 -19.39
N TRP A 305 8.86 2.78 -18.62
CA TRP A 305 9.80 3.81 -19.10
C TRP A 305 10.64 3.29 -20.28
N LEU A 306 11.21 2.08 -20.16
CA LEU A 306 11.97 1.46 -21.26
C LEU A 306 11.07 1.16 -22.47
N ALA A 307 9.82 0.74 -22.22
CA ALA A 307 8.81 0.47 -23.25
C ALA A 307 8.55 1.72 -24.13
N ARG A 308 8.41 2.89 -23.49
CA ARG A 308 8.28 4.17 -24.22
C ARG A 308 9.53 4.50 -25.02
N LEU A 309 10.73 4.34 -24.47
CA LEU A 309 11.98 4.64 -25.15
C LEU A 309 12.22 3.75 -26.37
N THR A 310 11.82 2.48 -26.29
CA THR A 310 12.09 1.51 -27.36
C THR A 310 10.89 1.29 -28.30
N SER A 311 9.78 2.01 -28.07
CA SER A 311 8.51 1.83 -28.80
C SER A 311 8.08 0.36 -28.86
N THR A 312 8.23 -0.34 -27.73
CA THR A 312 7.93 -1.77 -27.58
C THR A 312 7.02 -1.93 -26.34
N SER A 313 6.06 -2.84 -26.35
CA SER A 313 5.21 -3.04 -25.17
C SER A 313 6.00 -3.61 -23.98
N ALA A 314 5.57 -3.32 -22.76
CA ALA A 314 6.19 -3.88 -21.55
C ALA A 314 6.15 -5.42 -21.55
N ALA A 315 5.06 -6.01 -22.05
CA ALA A 315 4.90 -7.46 -22.19
C ALA A 315 5.93 -8.06 -23.17
N ASP A 316 6.12 -7.42 -24.34
CA ASP A 316 7.13 -7.87 -25.31
C ASP A 316 8.53 -7.72 -24.75
N LEU A 317 8.84 -6.62 -24.03
CA LEU A 317 10.14 -6.44 -23.37
C LEU A 317 10.39 -7.53 -22.34
N ALA A 318 9.40 -7.89 -21.52
CA ALA A 318 9.54 -8.98 -20.56
C ALA A 318 9.83 -10.33 -21.25
N SER A 319 9.14 -10.61 -22.36
CA SER A 319 9.38 -11.81 -23.16
C SER A 319 10.78 -11.82 -23.82
N LEU A 320 11.22 -10.68 -24.35
CA LEU A 320 12.57 -10.53 -24.91
C LEU A 320 13.64 -10.72 -23.84
N ALA A 321 13.44 -10.22 -22.64
CA ALA A 321 14.35 -10.39 -21.49
C ALA A 321 14.46 -11.87 -21.10
N GLU A 322 13.36 -12.63 -21.11
CA GLU A 322 13.36 -14.06 -20.83
C GLU A 322 14.18 -14.84 -21.88
N VAL A 323 13.94 -14.57 -23.17
CA VAL A 323 14.70 -15.18 -24.29
C VAL A 323 16.18 -14.82 -24.16
N ARG A 324 16.48 -13.56 -23.83
CA ARG A 324 17.86 -13.11 -23.64
C ARG A 324 18.56 -13.82 -22.48
N ALA A 325 17.85 -14.01 -21.37
CA ALA A 325 18.38 -14.71 -20.20
C ALA A 325 18.72 -16.18 -20.51
N ALA A 326 17.89 -16.85 -21.32
CA ALA A 326 18.13 -18.23 -21.75
C ALA A 326 19.45 -18.39 -22.56
N ALA A 327 19.91 -17.33 -23.24
CA ALA A 327 21.18 -17.30 -23.95
C ALA A 327 22.39 -17.02 -23.03
N GLY A 328 22.17 -16.78 -21.73
CA GLY A 328 23.18 -16.49 -20.71
C GLY A 328 23.26 -15.04 -20.32
N ILE A 329 23.32 -14.77 -19.02
CA ILE A 329 23.18 -13.42 -18.44
C ILE A 329 24.51 -12.68 -18.23
N ALA A 330 25.65 -13.38 -18.31
CA ALA A 330 26.98 -12.85 -17.92
C ALA A 330 27.38 -11.59 -18.70
N ALA A 331 27.00 -11.50 -19.99
CA ALA A 331 27.32 -10.36 -20.85
C ALA A 331 26.29 -9.23 -20.82
N CYS A 332 25.13 -9.41 -20.15
CA CYS A 332 24.12 -8.37 -20.06
C CYS A 332 24.65 -7.16 -19.25
N PRO A 333 24.27 -5.93 -19.60
CA PRO A 333 24.54 -4.76 -18.75
C PRO A 333 23.90 -4.94 -17.38
N VAL A 334 24.45 -4.27 -16.36
CA VAL A 334 23.87 -4.19 -15.03
C VAL A 334 23.19 -2.84 -14.88
N SER A 335 21.98 -2.81 -14.36
CA SER A 335 21.27 -1.55 -14.13
C SER A 335 20.86 -1.36 -12.68
N ARG A 336 20.76 -0.08 -12.26
CA ARG A 336 19.93 0.38 -11.17
C ARG A 336 18.86 1.25 -11.79
N PRO A 337 17.64 0.71 -12.02
CA PRO A 337 16.60 1.41 -12.76
C PRO A 337 15.80 2.38 -11.87
N SER A 338 16.51 3.23 -11.11
CA SER A 338 15.96 4.17 -10.11
C SER A 338 15.47 5.46 -10.77
N ILE A 339 14.48 5.36 -11.65
CA ILE A 339 13.96 6.52 -12.41
C ILE A 339 13.19 7.52 -11.55
N THR A 340 12.87 7.20 -10.30
CA THR A 340 12.16 8.02 -9.30
C THR A 340 12.86 8.00 -7.94
N GLY A 341 14.17 7.78 -7.92
CA GLY A 341 14.93 7.63 -6.69
C GLY A 341 14.95 6.21 -6.12
N VAL A 342 15.58 6.06 -4.97
CA VAL A 342 15.68 4.79 -4.19
C VAL A 342 15.19 5.03 -2.78
N ARG A 343 14.31 4.16 -2.26
CA ARG A 343 13.91 4.18 -0.86
C ARG A 343 14.64 3.09 -0.08
N SER A 344 14.15 1.89 -0.02
CA SER A 344 14.77 0.83 0.79
C SER A 344 15.91 0.11 0.06
N PRO A 345 17.02 -0.17 0.71
CA PRO A 345 17.43 0.29 2.04
C PRO A 345 18.27 1.58 2.05
N ASP A 346 18.61 2.15 0.91
CA ASP A 346 19.67 3.16 0.77
C ASP A 346 19.17 4.61 0.97
N ASN A 347 17.87 4.85 0.92
CA ASN A 347 17.18 6.14 1.08
C ASN A 347 17.82 7.30 0.29
N ARG A 348 17.87 7.16 -1.03
CA ARG A 348 18.43 8.14 -1.97
C ARG A 348 17.35 8.64 -2.91
N PRO A 349 16.50 9.58 -2.46
CA PRO A 349 15.42 10.13 -3.29
C PRO A 349 15.94 10.91 -4.50
N ASP A 350 17.17 11.39 -4.41
CA ASP A 350 17.93 12.10 -5.46
C ASP A 350 18.56 11.18 -6.51
N ALA A 351 18.56 9.86 -6.31
CA ALA A 351 19.23 8.94 -7.22
C ALA A 351 18.53 8.84 -8.57
N SER A 352 19.31 8.84 -9.64
CA SER A 352 18.88 8.59 -11.02
C SER A 352 19.18 7.15 -11.47
N ALA A 353 18.55 6.74 -12.59
CA ALA A 353 18.81 5.43 -13.19
C ALA A 353 20.19 5.34 -13.82
N ILE A 354 20.83 4.18 -13.67
CA ILE A 354 22.15 3.88 -14.25
C ILE A 354 22.10 2.54 -14.99
N PHE A 355 22.72 2.51 -16.17
CA PHE A 355 23.09 1.33 -16.88
C PHE A 355 24.63 1.28 -17.04
N SER A 356 25.24 0.17 -16.68
CA SER A 356 26.69 -0.03 -16.76
C SER A 356 27.02 -1.24 -17.63
N GLY A 357 28.10 -1.14 -18.40
CA GLY A 357 28.56 -2.24 -19.25
C GLY A 357 27.84 -2.33 -20.59
N ILE A 358 27.18 -1.25 -21.06
CA ILE A 358 26.58 -1.23 -22.40
C ILE A 358 27.69 -1.23 -23.47
N MET A 359 27.56 -2.09 -24.46
CA MET A 359 28.45 -2.20 -25.63
C MET A 359 27.64 -2.15 -26.92
N ALA A 360 28.32 -1.94 -28.06
CA ALA A 360 27.68 -1.77 -29.36
C ALA A 360 26.81 -2.95 -29.84
N GLY A 361 27.05 -4.15 -29.32
CA GLY A 361 26.26 -5.34 -29.66
C GLY A 361 25.01 -5.54 -28.83
N HIS A 362 24.77 -4.72 -27.79
CA HIS A 362 23.57 -4.82 -26.97
C HIS A 362 22.36 -4.21 -27.65
N ASP A 363 21.22 -4.83 -27.44
CA ASP A 363 19.92 -4.36 -27.94
C ASP A 363 18.89 -4.16 -26.83
N LYS A 364 17.63 -3.95 -27.23
CA LYS A 364 16.54 -3.73 -26.26
C LYS A 364 16.24 -4.92 -25.37
N ALA A 365 16.59 -6.15 -25.78
CA ALA A 365 16.41 -7.35 -24.95
C ALA A 365 17.41 -7.37 -23.78
N ASP A 366 18.67 -6.95 -24.05
CA ASP A 366 19.70 -6.80 -23.00
C ASP A 366 19.30 -5.73 -21.98
N LEU A 367 18.75 -4.58 -22.44
CA LEU A 367 18.30 -3.51 -21.56
C LEU A 367 17.06 -3.93 -20.76
N ALA A 368 16.13 -4.64 -21.39
CA ALA A 368 14.94 -5.17 -20.70
C ALA A 368 15.32 -6.16 -19.59
N TYR A 369 16.24 -7.10 -19.88
CA TYR A 369 16.77 -7.99 -18.88
C TYR A 369 17.41 -7.22 -17.72
N ALA A 370 18.27 -6.23 -18.02
CA ALA A 370 18.93 -5.42 -17.02
C ALA A 370 17.93 -4.66 -16.11
N VAL A 371 16.82 -4.16 -16.67
CA VAL A 371 15.77 -3.49 -15.88
C VAL A 371 15.07 -4.50 -14.97
N LEU A 372 14.62 -5.67 -15.48
CA LEU A 372 13.93 -6.66 -14.66
C LEU A 372 14.83 -7.18 -13.53
N GLU A 373 16.09 -7.49 -13.85
CA GLU A 373 17.10 -7.90 -12.89
C GLU A 373 17.39 -6.81 -11.86
N GLY A 374 17.54 -5.56 -12.29
CA GLY A 374 17.83 -4.44 -11.40
C GLY A 374 16.71 -4.19 -10.38
N VAL A 375 15.45 -4.29 -10.78
CA VAL A 375 14.30 -4.23 -9.87
C VAL A 375 14.30 -5.43 -8.91
N ALA A 376 14.57 -6.64 -9.40
CA ALA A 376 14.68 -7.83 -8.55
C ALA A 376 15.79 -7.68 -7.49
N MET A 377 16.91 -7.05 -7.86
CA MET A 377 18.01 -6.74 -6.93
C MET A 377 17.63 -5.67 -5.89
N GLN A 378 16.76 -4.72 -6.23
CA GLN A 378 16.24 -3.77 -5.23
C GLN A 378 15.32 -4.47 -4.23
N PHE A 379 14.45 -5.39 -4.65
CA PHE A 379 13.66 -6.22 -3.73
C PHE A 379 14.56 -7.08 -2.84
N TYR A 380 15.62 -7.66 -3.41
CA TYR A 380 16.59 -8.44 -2.63
C TYR A 380 17.31 -7.58 -1.59
N ALA A 381 17.69 -6.34 -1.92
CA ALA A 381 18.29 -5.41 -0.97
C ALA A 381 17.34 -5.08 0.19
N ALA A 382 16.06 -4.82 -0.11
CA ALA A 382 15.03 -4.59 0.90
C ALA A 382 14.80 -5.82 1.78
N TYR A 383 14.70 -7.01 1.17
CA TYR A 383 14.61 -8.30 1.88
C TYR A 383 15.78 -8.52 2.84
N GLN A 384 17.02 -8.27 2.39
CA GLN A 384 18.19 -8.39 3.26
C GLN A 384 18.13 -7.43 4.44
N ALA A 385 17.68 -6.19 4.23
CA ALA A 385 17.53 -5.21 5.29
C ALA A 385 16.48 -5.63 6.33
N GLN A 386 15.32 -6.15 5.89
CA GLN A 386 14.29 -6.69 6.77
C GLN A 386 14.81 -7.88 7.59
N ARG A 387 15.45 -8.85 6.93
CA ARG A 387 16.05 -10.01 7.62
C ARG A 387 17.13 -9.60 8.64
N ALA A 388 17.97 -8.64 8.30
CA ALA A 388 19.00 -8.12 9.19
C ALA A 388 18.43 -7.40 10.41
N SER A 389 17.23 -6.83 10.30
CA SER A 389 16.49 -6.24 11.42
C SER A 389 15.72 -7.27 12.27
N GLY A 390 15.77 -8.56 11.91
CA GLY A 390 15.09 -9.64 12.65
C GLY A 390 13.72 -10.04 12.11
N VAL A 391 13.23 -9.39 11.05
CA VAL A 391 11.91 -9.67 10.47
C VAL A 391 11.91 -11.01 9.73
N PRO A 392 11.02 -11.97 10.04
CA PRO A 392 10.90 -13.23 9.32
C PRO A 392 10.24 -13.00 7.95
N VAL A 393 10.76 -13.65 6.90
CA VAL A 393 10.16 -13.64 5.54
C VAL A 393 10.31 -15.04 4.98
N ASP A 394 9.26 -15.86 5.10
CA ASP A 394 9.35 -17.29 4.81
C ASP A 394 8.37 -17.72 3.70
N HIS A 395 7.14 -17.20 3.69
CA HIS A 395 6.11 -17.52 2.72
C HIS A 395 5.66 -16.25 1.99
N ILE A 396 5.94 -16.16 0.70
CA ILE A 396 5.70 -14.96 -0.09
C ILE A 396 4.55 -15.18 -1.08
N GLN A 397 3.58 -14.27 -1.10
CA GLN A 397 2.57 -14.18 -2.14
C GLN A 397 2.78 -12.90 -2.96
N ALA A 398 2.88 -13.03 -4.29
CA ALA A 398 3.10 -11.91 -5.19
C ALA A 398 1.82 -11.46 -5.88
N VAL A 399 1.62 -10.13 -5.95
CA VAL A 399 0.50 -9.47 -6.61
C VAL A 399 0.98 -8.31 -7.49
N GLY A 400 0.07 -7.77 -8.30
CA GLY A 400 0.35 -6.62 -9.16
C GLY A 400 0.75 -6.99 -10.59
N GLY A 401 0.87 -5.98 -11.45
CA GLY A 401 1.06 -6.15 -12.89
C GLY A 401 2.32 -6.92 -13.29
N GLY A 402 3.38 -6.84 -12.48
CA GLY A 402 4.64 -7.54 -12.72
C GLY A 402 4.53 -9.06 -12.62
N THR A 403 3.53 -9.60 -11.89
CA THR A 403 3.31 -11.05 -11.78
C THR A 403 2.82 -11.69 -13.09
N ARG A 404 2.41 -10.89 -14.08
CA ARG A 404 2.09 -11.36 -15.42
C ARG A 404 3.31 -11.93 -16.16
N SER A 405 4.53 -11.64 -15.69
CA SER A 405 5.78 -12.25 -16.13
C SER A 405 6.29 -13.24 -15.08
N PRO A 406 5.99 -14.55 -15.20
CA PRO A 406 6.55 -15.57 -14.30
C PRO A 406 8.08 -15.57 -14.30
N PHE A 407 8.70 -15.23 -15.44
CA PHE A 407 10.14 -15.04 -15.55
C PHE A 407 10.65 -13.95 -14.61
N TRP A 408 9.98 -12.78 -14.55
CA TRP A 408 10.40 -11.72 -13.61
C TRP A 408 10.28 -12.17 -12.16
N VAL A 409 9.18 -12.84 -11.82
CA VAL A 409 9.00 -13.42 -10.48
C VAL A 409 10.08 -14.45 -10.17
N SER A 410 10.54 -15.24 -11.15
CA SER A 410 11.59 -16.25 -10.96
C SER A 410 12.96 -15.63 -10.65
N LEU A 411 13.28 -14.44 -11.17
CA LEU A 411 14.49 -13.70 -10.79
C LEU A 411 14.44 -13.31 -9.31
N ILE A 412 13.28 -12.83 -8.85
CA ILE A 412 13.09 -12.46 -7.44
C ILE A 412 13.15 -13.72 -6.57
N ALA A 413 12.40 -14.78 -6.91
CA ALA A 413 12.41 -16.06 -6.19
C ALA A 413 13.82 -16.62 -6.05
N SER A 414 14.61 -16.59 -7.14
CA SER A 414 15.98 -17.08 -7.14
C SER A 414 16.91 -16.25 -6.25
N LEU A 415 16.77 -14.93 -6.22
CA LEU A 415 17.54 -14.06 -5.33
C LEU A 415 17.18 -14.30 -3.86
N LEU A 416 15.88 -14.41 -3.55
CA LEU A 416 15.38 -14.62 -2.20
C LEU A 416 15.57 -16.07 -1.71
N ASP A 417 15.86 -17.01 -2.63
CA ASP A 417 15.97 -18.45 -2.36
C ASP A 417 14.70 -19.03 -1.75
N THR A 418 13.55 -18.59 -2.26
CA THR A 418 12.23 -18.91 -1.70
C THR A 418 11.20 -19.00 -2.83
N GLU A 419 10.30 -19.99 -2.78
CA GLU A 419 9.16 -20.04 -3.69
C GLU A 419 8.26 -18.84 -3.52
N ILE A 420 7.66 -18.36 -4.61
CA ILE A 420 6.71 -17.25 -4.61
C ILE A 420 5.39 -17.72 -5.20
N ALA A 421 4.32 -17.64 -4.42
CA ALA A 421 2.99 -17.98 -4.86
C ALA A 421 2.29 -16.76 -5.50
N ILE A 422 1.58 -16.97 -6.61
CA ILE A 422 0.78 -15.96 -7.29
C ILE A 422 -0.70 -16.32 -7.11
N PRO A 423 -1.50 -15.53 -6.35
CA PRO A 423 -2.91 -15.81 -6.13
C PRO A 423 -3.76 -15.49 -7.37
N ALA A 424 -4.87 -16.21 -7.56
CA ALA A 424 -5.77 -16.02 -8.70
C ALA A 424 -6.50 -14.65 -8.73
N GLN A 425 -6.65 -14.00 -7.57
CA GLN A 425 -7.42 -12.75 -7.39
C GLN A 425 -6.54 -11.61 -6.83
N GLY A 426 -5.28 -11.53 -7.25
CA GLY A 426 -4.32 -10.56 -6.75
C GLY A 426 -4.66 -9.10 -7.05
N ASP A 427 -5.43 -8.83 -8.10
CA ASP A 427 -5.87 -7.50 -8.54
C ASP A 427 -6.99 -6.88 -7.68
N ILE A 428 -7.60 -7.68 -6.80
CA ILE A 428 -8.60 -7.23 -5.82
C ILE A 428 -8.17 -7.53 -4.37
N SER A 429 -6.87 -7.73 -4.14
CA SER A 429 -6.35 -8.11 -2.81
C SER A 429 -6.77 -7.15 -1.69
N ALA A 430 -6.77 -5.84 -1.93
CA ALA A 430 -7.20 -4.85 -0.94
C ALA A 430 -8.70 -4.98 -0.61
N CYS A 431 -9.57 -5.18 -1.61
CA CYS A 431 -10.99 -5.48 -1.38
C CYS A 431 -11.18 -6.79 -0.60
N LEU A 432 -10.41 -7.84 -0.95
CA LEU A 432 -10.48 -9.13 -0.24
C LEU A 432 -10.04 -8.98 1.22
N GLY A 433 -8.97 -8.22 1.48
CA GLY A 433 -8.52 -7.91 2.84
C GLY A 433 -9.56 -7.14 3.63
N ALA A 434 -10.15 -6.11 3.03
CA ALA A 434 -11.25 -5.36 3.63
C ALA A 434 -12.44 -6.29 3.95
N ALA A 435 -12.88 -7.14 3.02
CA ALA A 435 -13.97 -8.09 3.27
C ALA A 435 -13.64 -9.07 4.41
N ARG A 436 -12.39 -9.54 4.52
CA ARG A 436 -11.95 -10.38 5.66
C ARG A 436 -11.97 -9.63 6.98
N MET A 437 -11.61 -8.35 7.01
CA MET A 437 -11.77 -7.52 8.21
C MET A 437 -13.25 -7.36 8.59
N ALA A 438 -14.16 -7.22 7.61
CA ALA A 438 -15.60 -7.24 7.87
C ALA A 438 -16.09 -8.58 8.45
N MET A 439 -15.59 -9.71 7.93
CA MET A 439 -15.86 -11.04 8.48
C MET A 439 -15.37 -11.15 9.91
N ALA A 440 -14.12 -10.76 10.17
CA ALA A 440 -13.50 -10.81 11.50
C ALA A 440 -14.23 -9.92 12.51
N ALA A 441 -14.72 -8.74 12.11
CA ALA A 441 -15.56 -7.89 12.96
C ALA A 441 -16.88 -8.56 13.33
N SER A 442 -17.44 -9.40 12.46
CA SER A 442 -18.69 -10.15 12.70
C SER A 442 -18.49 -11.42 13.50
N ASP A 443 -17.28 -11.97 13.50
CA ASP A 443 -16.90 -13.21 14.21
C ASP A 443 -15.49 -13.06 14.82
N PRO A 444 -15.37 -12.31 15.93
CA PRO A 444 -14.07 -11.99 16.55
C PRO A 444 -13.29 -13.23 17.03
N GLU A 445 -13.98 -14.32 17.37
CA GLU A 445 -13.34 -15.56 17.84
C GLU A 445 -12.51 -16.23 16.73
N ARG A 446 -12.88 -16.03 15.46
CA ARG A 446 -12.21 -16.59 14.29
C ARG A 446 -11.30 -15.59 13.55
N THR A 447 -11.00 -14.45 14.15
CA THR A 447 -10.20 -13.40 13.51
C THR A 447 -8.90 -13.91 12.86
N VAL A 448 -8.10 -14.69 13.59
CA VAL A 448 -6.81 -15.21 13.08
C VAL A 448 -7.03 -16.14 11.87
N GLU A 449 -8.02 -17.03 11.94
CA GLU A 449 -8.36 -17.94 10.85
C GLU A 449 -8.83 -17.13 9.61
N ILE A 450 -9.74 -16.18 9.81
CA ILE A 450 -10.34 -15.39 8.75
C ILE A 450 -9.28 -14.53 8.04
N LEU A 451 -8.46 -13.81 8.79
CA LEU A 451 -7.41 -12.95 8.20
C LEU A 451 -6.33 -13.78 7.51
N GLY A 452 -6.06 -14.98 8.03
CA GLY A 452 -5.06 -15.91 7.49
C GLY A 452 -5.54 -16.79 6.34
N MET A 453 -6.78 -16.63 5.86
CA MET A 453 -7.32 -17.42 4.76
C MET A 453 -6.39 -17.39 3.55
N GLN A 454 -6.09 -18.55 3.00
CA GLN A 454 -5.36 -18.70 1.75
C GLN A 454 -6.16 -19.58 0.80
N LYS A 455 -6.11 -19.25 -0.47
CA LYS A 455 -6.61 -20.10 -1.55
C LYS A 455 -5.42 -20.75 -2.26
N PRO A 456 -5.62 -21.90 -2.90
CA PRO A 456 -4.59 -22.45 -3.78
C PRO A 456 -4.11 -21.37 -4.76
N PRO A 457 -2.80 -21.21 -4.93
CA PRO A 457 -2.25 -20.23 -5.86
C PRO A 457 -2.62 -20.59 -7.30
N LEU A 458 -2.72 -19.59 -8.17
CA LEU A 458 -2.81 -19.79 -9.61
C LEU A 458 -1.52 -20.41 -10.15
N LEU A 459 -0.39 -19.97 -9.61
CA LEU A 459 0.95 -20.41 -9.99
C LEU A 459 1.88 -20.29 -8.77
N THR A 460 2.75 -21.27 -8.60
CA THR A 460 3.92 -21.18 -7.71
C THR A 460 5.17 -21.11 -8.57
N VAL A 461 6.01 -20.10 -8.31
CA VAL A 461 7.26 -19.87 -9.03
C VAL A 461 8.43 -20.25 -8.13
N GLU A 462 9.14 -21.30 -8.52
CA GLU A 462 10.30 -21.82 -7.80
C GLU A 462 11.58 -21.03 -8.13
N PRO A 463 12.57 -21.00 -7.22
CA PRO A 463 13.92 -20.57 -7.54
C PRO A 463 14.51 -21.41 -8.69
N VAL A 464 15.18 -20.77 -9.64
CA VAL A 464 15.81 -21.46 -10.77
C VAL A 464 17.18 -22.01 -10.34
N ALA A 465 17.36 -23.31 -10.47
CA ALA A 465 18.60 -23.98 -10.08
C ALA A 465 19.83 -23.37 -10.77
N GLY A 466 20.87 -23.05 -9.98
CA GLY A 466 22.12 -22.46 -10.45
C GLY A 466 22.05 -20.99 -10.89
N LEU A 467 20.89 -20.39 -10.96
CA LEU A 467 20.73 -18.96 -11.32
C LEU A 467 21.14 -18.05 -10.16
N ARG A 468 20.87 -18.44 -8.92
CA ARG A 468 21.13 -17.63 -7.72
C ARG A 468 22.58 -17.16 -7.63
N ASP A 469 23.57 -18.02 -7.81
CA ASP A 469 24.99 -17.67 -7.71
C ASP A 469 25.40 -16.64 -8.77
N GLN A 470 24.86 -16.77 -9.98
CA GLN A 470 25.08 -15.81 -11.05
C GLN A 470 24.46 -14.46 -10.69
N LEU A 471 23.22 -14.44 -10.19
CA LEU A 471 22.53 -13.23 -9.76
C LEU A 471 23.23 -12.56 -8.57
N LEU A 472 23.75 -13.31 -7.59
CA LEU A 472 24.51 -12.75 -6.46
C LEU A 472 25.83 -12.12 -6.92
N THR A 473 26.52 -12.73 -7.88
CA THR A 473 27.71 -12.13 -8.49
C THR A 473 27.37 -10.79 -9.16
N ARG A 474 26.27 -10.74 -9.90
CA ARG A 474 25.79 -9.53 -10.57
C ARG A 474 25.21 -8.51 -9.58
N TYR A 475 24.61 -8.97 -8.49
CA TYR A 475 24.18 -8.10 -7.37
C TYR A 475 25.36 -7.36 -6.73
N ALA A 476 26.50 -8.03 -6.56
CA ALA A 476 27.71 -7.36 -6.09
C ALA A 476 28.19 -6.25 -7.05
N MET A 477 27.99 -6.43 -8.36
CA MET A 477 28.24 -5.35 -9.35
C MET A 477 27.22 -4.23 -9.23
N HIS A 478 25.93 -4.57 -9.12
CA HIS A 478 24.84 -3.62 -8.92
C HIS A 478 25.06 -2.72 -7.69
N ARG A 479 25.50 -3.30 -6.56
CA ARG A 479 25.82 -2.55 -5.32
C ARG A 479 26.99 -1.59 -5.45
N ARG A 480 27.87 -1.78 -6.43
CA ARG A 480 29.02 -0.89 -6.72
C ARG A 480 28.65 0.27 -7.63
N LEU A 481 27.47 0.27 -8.26
CA LEU A 481 27.02 1.42 -9.06
C LEU A 481 26.87 2.62 -8.14
N ALA A 482 27.54 3.70 -8.43
CA ALA A 482 27.45 4.94 -7.65
C ALA A 482 26.03 5.49 -7.70
N PHE A 483 25.58 6.12 -6.60
CA PHE A 483 24.39 6.95 -6.65
C PHE A 483 24.78 8.28 -7.29
N THR A 484 24.18 8.61 -8.42
CA THR A 484 24.31 9.90 -9.09
C THR A 484 22.98 10.62 -8.98
N PRO A 485 23.01 11.94 -8.73
CA PRO A 485 21.80 12.76 -8.73
C PRO A 485 21.09 12.77 -10.07
#